data_a37188ba8085d1ed39065196badcca07
#
_entry.id   a37188ba8085d1ed39065196badcca07
#
_cell.length_a   1.000
_cell.length_b   1.000
_cell.length_c   1.000
_cell.angle_alpha   90.00
_cell.angle_beta   90.00
_cell.angle_gamma   90.00
#
_symmetry.space_group_name_H-M   'P 1'
#
loop_
_entity.id
_entity.type
_entity.pdbx_description
1 polymer ?
#
loop_
_entity_poly.entity_id
_entity_poly.type
_entity_poly.pdbx_seq_one_letter_code
_entity_poly.pdbx_strand_id
1 'polypeptide(L)'
;MNFDIAIIGGGPAGYTAAERAGANGLKAVLFEKKAIGGVCLNEGCIPTKTLLYSAKILDSIKTASKYGISAESPSFDLSKIMSRKDKTVKMLTGGVKMTVNSYGVTIVEKEAVIEGESGGLIRIACDGEKYEVKYLLVCTGSDTVIPPIPGLSEVSYWTSREALEIKELPKTLVIIGGGVIGMEFASFFNSCLLYTSDA
;
A
#
# COMPACT_ATOMS: atom_id res chain seq x y z
N MET A 1 0.53 3.01 -30.55
CA MET A 1 0.81 4.35 -29.97
C MET A 1 2.28 4.43 -29.61
N ASN A 2 2.95 5.54 -29.92
CA ASN A 2 4.41 5.67 -29.71
C ASN A 2 4.70 6.55 -28.50
N PHE A 3 5.55 6.05 -27.60
CA PHE A 3 6.05 6.73 -26.43
C PHE A 3 7.58 6.60 -26.35
N ASP A 4 8.24 7.47 -25.60
CA ASP A 4 9.68 7.33 -25.36
C ASP A 4 9.94 6.25 -24.32
N ILE A 5 9.13 6.21 -23.26
CA ILE A 5 9.25 5.25 -22.16
C ILE A 5 7.90 4.71 -21.73
N ALA A 6 7.86 3.40 -21.47
CA ALA A 6 6.80 2.74 -20.75
C ALA A 6 7.26 2.33 -19.36
N ILE A 7 6.36 2.44 -18.40
CA ILE A 7 6.59 2.02 -17.01
C ILE A 7 5.46 1.05 -16.66
N ILE A 8 5.81 -0.17 -16.24
CA ILE A 8 4.84 -1.17 -15.83
C ILE A 8 4.87 -1.31 -14.30
N GLY A 9 3.77 -0.95 -13.66
CA GLY A 9 3.59 -0.90 -12.21
C GLY A 9 3.58 0.52 -11.67
N GLY A 10 2.47 0.92 -11.05
CA GLY A 10 2.20 2.26 -10.50
C GLY A 10 2.54 2.40 -9.02
N GLY A 11 3.38 1.53 -8.45
CA GLY A 11 3.91 1.64 -7.09
C GLY A 11 4.97 2.75 -6.96
N PRO A 12 5.62 2.90 -5.77
CA PRO A 12 6.58 3.98 -5.52
C PRO A 12 7.68 4.12 -6.56
N ALA A 13 8.25 3.03 -7.04
CA ALA A 13 9.25 3.06 -8.10
C ALA A 13 8.66 3.59 -9.41
N GLY A 14 7.48 3.08 -9.80
CA GLY A 14 6.86 3.42 -11.08
C GLY A 14 6.33 4.84 -11.15
N TYR A 15 5.55 5.29 -10.16
CA TYR A 15 5.03 6.66 -10.22
C TYR A 15 6.14 7.70 -10.08
N THR A 16 7.18 7.44 -9.26
CA THR A 16 8.33 8.36 -9.17
C THR A 16 9.11 8.42 -10.49
N ALA A 17 9.29 7.28 -11.17
CA ALA A 17 9.92 7.25 -12.49
C ALA A 17 9.07 7.97 -13.53
N ALA A 18 7.74 7.79 -13.49
CA ALA A 18 6.81 8.47 -14.38
C ALA A 18 6.86 10.00 -14.22
N GLU A 19 6.83 10.49 -12.97
CA GLU A 19 7.00 11.92 -12.67
C GLU A 19 8.32 12.46 -13.21
N ARG A 20 9.43 11.73 -13.00
CA ARG A 20 10.74 12.13 -13.51
C ARG A 20 10.82 12.12 -15.02
N ALA A 21 10.24 11.12 -15.68
CA ALA A 21 10.20 11.05 -17.13
C ALA A 21 9.41 12.24 -17.72
N GLY A 22 8.22 12.51 -17.22
CA GLY A 22 7.41 13.64 -17.65
C GLY A 22 8.07 15.00 -17.36
N ALA A 23 8.64 15.18 -16.17
CA ALA A 23 9.36 16.41 -15.80
C ALA A 23 10.56 16.69 -16.73
N ASN A 24 11.16 15.67 -17.33
CA ASN A 24 12.23 15.80 -18.32
C ASN A 24 11.74 15.84 -19.79
N GLY A 25 10.44 15.99 -20.01
CA GLY A 25 9.86 16.14 -21.33
C GLY A 25 9.74 14.85 -22.15
N LEU A 26 9.93 13.68 -21.52
CA LEU A 26 9.70 12.40 -22.19
C LEU A 26 8.20 12.13 -22.32
N LYS A 27 7.80 11.62 -23.48
CA LYS A 27 6.46 11.09 -23.67
C LYS A 27 6.36 9.73 -22.99
N ALA A 28 5.80 9.71 -21.77
CA ALA A 28 5.75 8.54 -20.91
C ALA A 28 4.34 7.95 -20.79
N VAL A 29 4.26 6.62 -20.68
CA VAL A 29 3.05 5.88 -20.32
C VAL A 29 3.30 5.01 -19.10
N LEU A 30 2.40 5.08 -18.12
CA LEU A 30 2.41 4.27 -16.90
C LEU A 30 1.23 3.30 -16.92
N PHE A 31 1.52 2.02 -16.84
CA PHE A 31 0.52 0.96 -16.72
C PHE A 31 0.41 0.49 -15.27
N GLU A 32 -0.82 0.43 -14.74
CA GLU A 32 -1.10 -0.10 -13.42
C GLU A 32 -2.38 -0.94 -13.45
N LYS A 33 -2.28 -2.22 -13.09
CA LYS A 33 -3.41 -3.15 -13.21
C LYS A 33 -4.37 -3.16 -12.01
N LYS A 34 -3.94 -2.66 -10.85
CA LYS A 34 -4.75 -2.64 -9.63
C LYS A 34 -5.11 -1.20 -9.23
N ALA A 35 -4.15 -0.51 -8.61
CA ALA A 35 -4.35 0.85 -8.11
C ALA A 35 -3.03 1.62 -8.07
N ILE A 36 -3.06 2.86 -8.56
CA ILE A 36 -1.92 3.79 -8.43
C ILE A 36 -1.52 3.92 -6.97
N GLY A 37 -0.21 3.92 -6.71
CA GLY A 37 0.38 3.91 -5.38
C GLY A 37 0.92 2.55 -4.96
N GLY A 38 0.50 1.47 -5.67
CA GLY A 38 0.96 0.10 -5.43
C GLY A 38 0.72 -0.37 -4.00
N VAL A 39 1.46 -1.37 -3.57
CA VAL A 39 1.35 -1.94 -2.20
C VAL A 39 1.57 -0.89 -1.12
N CYS A 40 2.57 -0.04 -1.26
CA CYS A 40 2.93 0.92 -0.22
C CYS A 40 1.78 1.85 0.17
N LEU A 41 1.10 2.46 -0.81
CA LEU A 41 0.02 3.40 -0.52
C LEU A 41 -1.30 2.72 -0.20
N ASN A 42 -1.59 1.58 -0.85
CA ASN A 42 -2.90 0.94 -0.75
C ASN A 42 -2.97 -0.15 0.33
N GLU A 43 -1.93 -0.98 0.45
CA GLU A 43 -1.95 -2.23 1.22
C GLU A 43 -0.73 -2.39 2.14
N GLY A 44 0.05 -1.33 2.41
CA GLY A 44 1.32 -1.43 3.13
C GLY A 44 1.64 -0.25 4.01
N CYS A 45 2.60 0.58 3.60
CA CYS A 45 3.20 1.63 4.42
C CYS A 45 2.16 2.61 4.98
N ILE A 46 1.35 3.19 4.12
CA ILE A 46 0.44 4.28 4.51
C ILE A 46 -0.70 3.80 5.40
N PRO A 47 -1.47 2.75 5.04
CA PRO A 47 -2.51 2.25 5.93
C PRO A 47 -1.93 1.79 7.27
N THR A 48 -0.83 1.05 7.28
CA THR A 48 -0.19 0.58 8.53
C THR A 48 0.24 1.75 9.41
N LYS A 49 0.94 2.76 8.86
CA LYS A 49 1.37 3.94 9.64
C LYS A 49 0.18 4.76 10.14
N THR A 50 -0.91 4.78 9.40
CA THR A 50 -2.14 5.46 9.83
C THR A 50 -2.78 4.77 11.03
N LEU A 51 -2.78 3.43 11.07
CA LEU A 51 -3.24 2.64 12.22
C LEU A 51 -2.31 2.81 13.42
N LEU A 52 -0.99 2.66 13.21
CA LEU A 52 0.02 2.84 14.26
C LEU A 52 -0.04 4.22 14.91
N TYR A 53 -0.32 5.27 14.14
CA TYR A 53 -0.46 6.61 14.68
C TYR A 53 -1.66 6.72 15.62
N SER A 54 -2.79 6.07 15.29
CA SER A 54 -3.95 6.01 16.19
C SER A 54 -3.63 5.25 17.48
N ALA A 55 -2.92 4.12 17.37
CA ALA A 55 -2.44 3.36 18.53
C ALA A 55 -1.49 4.19 19.41
N LYS A 56 -0.53 4.91 18.80
CA LYS A 56 0.39 5.80 19.51
C LYS A 56 -0.34 6.88 20.31
N ILE A 57 -1.39 7.48 19.74
CA ILE A 57 -2.19 8.50 20.47
C ILE A 57 -2.86 7.85 21.67
N LEU A 58 -3.45 6.66 21.51
CA LEU A 58 -4.08 5.93 22.61
C LEU A 58 -3.09 5.65 23.73
N ASP A 59 -1.90 5.15 23.42
CA ASP A 59 -0.83 4.87 24.40
C ASP A 59 -0.33 6.16 25.07
N SER A 60 -0.24 7.26 24.32
CA SER A 60 0.12 8.56 24.90
C SER A 60 -0.89 9.04 25.93
N ILE A 61 -2.20 8.83 25.68
CA ILE A 61 -3.25 9.16 26.65
C ILE A 61 -3.15 8.27 27.89
N LYS A 62 -2.93 6.95 27.72
CA LYS A 62 -2.75 6.01 28.85
C LYS A 62 -1.58 6.38 29.77
N THR A 63 -0.53 6.96 29.21
CA THR A 63 0.69 7.33 29.94
C THR A 63 0.76 8.81 30.30
N ALA A 64 -0.26 9.60 30.02
CA ALA A 64 -0.30 11.05 30.17
C ALA A 64 -0.06 11.50 31.63
N SER A 65 -0.49 10.73 32.62
CA SER A 65 -0.29 11.02 34.03
C SER A 65 1.19 11.14 34.41
N LYS A 66 2.10 10.45 33.74
CA LYS A 66 3.55 10.58 33.94
C LYS A 66 4.07 11.99 33.64
N TYR A 67 3.30 12.75 32.87
CA TYR A 67 3.63 14.12 32.44
C TYR A 67 2.75 15.16 33.12
N GLY A 68 2.01 14.77 34.20
CA GLY A 68 1.11 15.68 34.91
C GLY A 68 -0.18 16.01 34.16
N ILE A 69 -0.52 15.24 33.11
CA ILE A 69 -1.76 15.42 32.34
C ILE A 69 -2.77 14.37 32.81
N SER A 70 -3.94 14.81 33.23
CA SER A 70 -5.06 13.93 33.58
C SER A 70 -5.94 13.72 32.36
N ALA A 71 -6.21 12.48 32.01
CA ALA A 71 -7.18 12.11 31.00
C ALA A 71 -8.12 11.05 31.62
N GLU A 72 -9.42 11.22 31.41
CA GLU A 72 -10.38 10.17 31.73
C GLU A 72 -10.15 8.95 30.84
N SER A 73 -10.68 7.79 31.26
CA SER A 73 -10.50 6.51 30.57
C SER A 73 -10.72 6.63 29.06
N PRO A 74 -9.65 6.56 28.25
CA PRO A 74 -9.79 6.73 26.82
C PRO A 74 -10.51 5.53 26.23
N SER A 75 -11.45 5.76 25.34
CA SER A 75 -12.07 4.75 24.48
C SER A 75 -11.62 4.94 23.05
N PHE A 76 -11.71 3.90 22.23
CA PHE A 76 -11.47 3.99 20.79
C PHE A 76 -12.63 3.37 20.02
N ASP A 77 -12.78 3.82 18.79
CA ASP A 77 -13.77 3.31 17.84
C ASP A 77 -13.01 2.78 16.62
N LEU A 78 -12.94 1.47 16.48
CA LEU A 78 -12.23 0.81 15.40
C LEU A 78 -12.76 1.26 14.02
N SER A 79 -14.06 1.44 13.88
CA SER A 79 -14.66 1.82 12.60
C SER A 79 -14.21 3.22 12.15
N LYS A 80 -14.05 4.15 13.11
CA LYS A 80 -13.52 5.49 12.83
C LYS A 80 -12.02 5.45 12.50
N ILE A 81 -11.26 4.59 13.16
CA ILE A 81 -9.83 4.39 12.87
C ILE A 81 -9.67 3.86 11.45
N MET A 82 -10.43 2.83 11.08
CA MET A 82 -10.42 2.26 9.74
C MET A 82 -10.87 3.28 8.67
N SER A 83 -11.96 3.99 8.91
CA SER A 83 -12.42 5.07 8.01
C SER A 83 -11.36 6.16 7.82
N ARG A 84 -10.62 6.53 8.88
CA ARG A 84 -9.49 7.48 8.77
C ARG A 84 -8.37 6.90 7.90
N LYS A 85 -8.03 5.61 8.06
CA LYS A 85 -7.06 4.91 7.22
C LYS A 85 -7.46 5.00 5.75
N ASP A 86 -8.71 4.65 5.42
CA ASP A 86 -9.21 4.67 4.04
C ASP A 86 -9.18 6.06 3.41
N LYS A 87 -9.58 7.09 4.17
CA LYS A 87 -9.50 8.49 3.73
C LYS A 87 -8.07 8.92 3.43
N THR A 88 -7.12 8.52 4.27
CA THR A 88 -5.70 8.84 4.08
C THR A 88 -5.15 8.18 2.82
N VAL A 89 -5.44 6.90 2.61
CA VAL A 89 -5.06 6.15 1.40
C VAL A 89 -5.63 6.83 0.15
N LYS A 90 -6.94 7.09 0.14
CA LYS A 90 -7.63 7.74 -1.00
C LYS A 90 -7.05 9.12 -1.32
N MET A 91 -6.74 9.91 -0.31
CA MET A 91 -6.15 11.24 -0.50
C MET A 91 -4.77 11.15 -1.14
N LEU A 92 -3.91 10.27 -0.65
CA LEU A 92 -2.54 10.14 -1.14
C LEU A 92 -2.47 9.50 -2.52
N THR A 93 -3.25 8.47 -2.79
CA THR A 93 -3.32 7.85 -4.13
C THR A 93 -3.87 8.83 -5.17
N GLY A 94 -4.90 9.61 -4.79
CA GLY A 94 -5.41 10.69 -5.63
C GLY A 94 -4.37 11.77 -5.91
N GLY A 95 -3.59 12.17 -4.90
CA GLY A 95 -2.49 13.11 -5.05
C GLY A 95 -1.41 12.63 -6.02
N VAL A 96 -0.97 11.38 -5.88
CA VAL A 96 0.00 10.78 -6.83
C VAL A 96 -0.54 10.78 -8.25
N LYS A 97 -1.79 10.36 -8.46
CA LYS A 97 -2.42 10.36 -9.78
C LYS A 97 -2.47 11.77 -10.40
N MET A 98 -2.82 12.77 -9.60
CA MET A 98 -2.83 14.16 -10.04
C MET A 98 -1.43 14.65 -10.42
N THR A 99 -0.42 14.35 -9.61
CA THR A 99 0.97 14.76 -9.87
C THR A 99 1.50 14.11 -11.14
N VAL A 100 1.35 12.80 -11.29
CA VAL A 100 1.77 12.08 -12.51
C VAL A 100 1.11 12.68 -13.77
N ASN A 101 -0.20 12.92 -13.72
CA ASN A 101 -0.93 13.55 -14.83
C ASN A 101 -0.45 14.98 -15.11
N SER A 102 -0.10 15.76 -14.09
CA SER A 102 0.36 17.15 -14.28
C SER A 102 1.69 17.25 -15.05
N TYR A 103 2.49 16.19 -15.04
CA TYR A 103 3.69 16.07 -15.87
C TYR A 103 3.41 15.51 -17.27
N GLY A 104 2.15 15.39 -17.70
CA GLY A 104 1.79 14.92 -19.04
C GLY A 104 1.98 13.42 -19.28
N VAL A 105 2.15 12.64 -18.22
CA VAL A 105 2.26 11.17 -18.34
C VAL A 105 0.88 10.56 -18.57
N THR A 106 0.79 9.66 -19.52
CA THR A 106 -0.44 8.89 -19.78
C THR A 106 -0.53 7.74 -18.76
N ILE A 107 -1.59 7.71 -17.95
CA ILE A 107 -1.86 6.60 -17.03
C ILE A 107 -2.87 5.66 -17.69
N VAL A 108 -2.54 4.37 -17.76
CA VAL A 108 -3.41 3.29 -18.25
C VAL A 108 -3.67 2.32 -17.10
N GLU A 109 -4.88 2.36 -16.55
CA GLU A 109 -5.28 1.53 -15.41
C GLU A 109 -5.72 0.13 -15.88
N LYS A 110 -4.80 -0.60 -16.48
CA LYS A 110 -4.99 -1.94 -17.06
C LYS A 110 -3.69 -2.75 -16.99
N GLU A 111 -3.83 -4.08 -17.16
CA GLU A 111 -2.68 -4.97 -17.23
C GLU A 111 -1.97 -4.85 -18.58
N ALA A 112 -0.66 -4.63 -18.56
CA ALA A 112 0.19 -4.57 -19.72
C ALA A 112 0.96 -5.87 -19.91
N VAL A 113 1.10 -6.32 -21.14
CA VAL A 113 1.85 -7.51 -21.53
C VAL A 113 2.98 -7.13 -22.48
N ILE A 114 4.19 -7.53 -22.17
CA ILE A 114 5.36 -7.33 -23.03
C ILE A 114 5.31 -8.38 -24.14
N GLU A 115 5.19 -7.94 -25.39
CA GLU A 115 5.15 -8.84 -26.56
C GLU A 115 6.54 -9.13 -27.14
N GLY A 116 7.55 -8.31 -26.82
CA GLY A 116 8.91 -8.46 -27.31
C GLY A 116 9.48 -7.18 -27.91
N GLU A 117 10.56 -7.30 -28.67
CA GLU A 117 11.24 -6.19 -29.34
C GLU A 117 11.28 -6.42 -30.86
N SER A 118 11.16 -5.34 -31.63
CA SER A 118 11.33 -5.36 -33.07
C SER A 118 11.75 -3.97 -33.58
N GLY A 119 12.79 -3.93 -34.41
CA GLY A 119 13.28 -2.68 -34.97
C GLY A 119 13.79 -1.65 -33.94
N GLY A 120 14.31 -2.11 -32.81
CA GLY A 120 14.79 -1.25 -31.71
C GLY A 120 13.67 -0.66 -30.83
N LEU A 121 12.43 -1.12 -31.00
CA LEU A 121 11.29 -0.71 -30.20
C LEU A 121 10.71 -1.90 -29.44
N ILE A 122 10.41 -1.69 -28.18
CA ILE A 122 9.73 -2.65 -27.32
C ILE A 122 8.23 -2.52 -27.56
N ARG A 123 7.56 -3.65 -27.77
CA ARG A 123 6.13 -3.74 -28.00
C ARG A 123 5.41 -4.21 -26.74
N ILE A 124 4.35 -3.49 -26.40
CA ILE A 124 3.50 -3.75 -25.23
C ILE A 124 2.05 -3.79 -25.72
N ALA A 125 1.33 -4.82 -25.31
CA ALA A 125 -0.11 -4.92 -25.51
C ALA A 125 -0.83 -4.58 -24.20
N CYS A 126 -1.93 -3.83 -24.30
CA CYS A 126 -2.78 -3.51 -23.16
C CYS A 126 -4.21 -3.24 -23.63
N ASP A 127 -5.16 -4.03 -23.17
CA ASP A 127 -6.61 -3.88 -23.47
C ASP A 127 -6.92 -3.79 -24.97
N GLY A 128 -6.26 -4.60 -25.79
CA GLY A 128 -6.41 -4.61 -27.25
C GLY A 128 -5.60 -3.55 -28.00
N GLU A 129 -5.02 -2.60 -27.32
CA GLU A 129 -4.18 -1.55 -27.88
C GLU A 129 -2.70 -1.97 -27.90
N LYS A 130 -1.94 -1.45 -28.88
CA LYS A 130 -0.50 -1.70 -29.01
C LYS A 130 0.29 -0.42 -28.78
N TYR A 131 1.34 -0.54 -27.98
CA TYR A 131 2.27 0.52 -27.61
C TYR A 131 3.66 0.14 -28.07
N GLU A 132 4.38 1.09 -28.63
CA GLU A 132 5.78 0.94 -29.02
C GLU A 132 6.61 2.00 -28.29
N VAL A 133 7.68 1.57 -27.63
CA VAL A 133 8.49 2.42 -26.77
C VAL A 133 9.98 2.15 -26.99
N LYS A 134 10.80 3.18 -26.80
CA LYS A 134 12.27 3.03 -26.83
C LYS A 134 12.81 2.40 -25.56
N TYR A 135 12.19 2.74 -24.42
CA TYR A 135 12.62 2.28 -23.09
C TYR A 135 11.47 1.67 -22.33
N LEU A 136 11.76 0.63 -21.58
CA LEU A 136 10.82 -0.03 -20.67
C LEU A 136 11.42 -0.10 -19.27
N LEU A 137 10.65 0.36 -18.29
CA LEU A 137 10.95 0.20 -16.88
C LEU A 137 9.92 -0.74 -16.23
N VAL A 138 10.41 -1.84 -15.65
CA VAL A 138 9.58 -2.83 -14.97
C VAL A 138 9.59 -2.55 -13.48
N CYS A 139 8.45 -2.10 -12.93
CA CYS A 139 8.25 -1.70 -11.55
C CYS A 139 7.12 -2.49 -10.90
N THR A 140 6.97 -3.76 -11.24
CA THR A 140 5.83 -4.61 -10.87
C THR A 140 5.79 -5.00 -9.39
N GLY A 141 6.85 -4.68 -8.62
CA GLY A 141 6.90 -4.91 -7.18
C GLY A 141 7.02 -6.37 -6.79
N SER A 142 6.48 -6.70 -5.62
CA SER A 142 6.49 -8.05 -5.05
C SER A 142 5.14 -8.34 -4.39
N ASP A 143 4.88 -9.60 -4.14
CA ASP A 143 3.68 -10.06 -3.47
C ASP A 143 4.00 -10.85 -2.20
N THR A 144 3.01 -11.04 -1.33
CA THR A 144 3.16 -11.83 -0.11
C THR A 144 3.34 -13.30 -0.44
N VAL A 145 4.41 -13.88 0.06
CA VAL A 145 4.63 -15.33 -0.02
C VAL A 145 4.04 -16.00 1.22
N ILE A 146 3.21 -17.01 1.00
CA ILE A 146 2.70 -17.84 2.07
C ILE A 146 3.70 -18.98 2.32
N PRO A 147 4.31 -19.04 3.51
CA PRO A 147 5.29 -20.08 3.80
C PRO A 147 4.61 -21.46 3.88
N PRO A 148 5.30 -22.54 3.47
CA PRO A 148 4.75 -23.89 3.48
C PRO A 148 4.78 -24.50 4.89
N ILE A 149 3.99 -23.95 5.80
CA ILE A 149 3.85 -24.44 7.17
C ILE A 149 2.80 -25.53 7.20
N PRO A 150 3.10 -26.73 7.71
CA PRO A 150 2.12 -27.80 7.84
C PRO A 150 0.89 -27.34 8.65
N GLY A 151 -0.31 -27.61 8.13
CA GLY A 151 -1.58 -27.24 8.73
C GLY A 151 -2.02 -25.77 8.48
N LEU A 152 -1.18 -24.92 7.90
CA LEU A 152 -1.58 -23.52 7.65
C LEU A 152 -2.77 -23.41 6.69
N SER A 153 -2.86 -24.28 5.70
CA SER A 153 -3.99 -24.34 4.77
C SER A 153 -5.31 -24.83 5.38
N GLU A 154 -5.27 -25.39 6.59
CA GLU A 154 -6.42 -25.94 7.29
C GLU A 154 -7.07 -24.95 8.28
N VAL A 155 -6.45 -23.78 8.45
CA VAL A 155 -6.89 -22.73 9.36
C VAL A 155 -7.12 -21.42 8.64
N SER A 156 -8.02 -20.59 9.17
CA SER A 156 -8.13 -19.19 8.72
C SER A 156 -6.97 -18.38 9.26
N TYR A 157 -6.28 -17.69 8.38
CA TYR A 157 -5.19 -16.78 8.74
C TYR A 157 -5.31 -15.47 7.97
N TRP A 158 -4.61 -14.47 8.45
CA TRP A 158 -4.46 -13.18 7.78
C TRP A 158 -3.04 -13.01 7.26
N THR A 159 -2.92 -12.41 6.11
CA THR A 159 -1.70 -11.71 5.72
C THR A 159 -1.77 -10.27 6.20
N SER A 160 -0.77 -9.47 5.88
CA SER A 160 -0.79 -8.04 6.18
C SER A 160 -1.97 -7.31 5.51
N ARG A 161 -2.50 -7.83 4.41
CA ARG A 161 -3.64 -7.23 3.71
C ARG A 161 -4.93 -7.39 4.50
N GLU A 162 -5.26 -8.61 4.91
CA GLU A 162 -6.46 -8.88 5.70
C GLU A 162 -6.39 -8.15 7.05
N ALA A 163 -5.20 -8.06 7.66
CA ALA A 163 -4.99 -7.33 8.90
C ALA A 163 -5.27 -5.82 8.78
N LEU A 164 -5.17 -5.24 7.58
CA LEU A 164 -5.53 -3.84 7.29
C LEU A 164 -7.02 -3.63 7.03
N GLU A 165 -7.82 -4.70 6.91
CA GLU A 165 -9.25 -4.64 6.55
C GLU A 165 -10.16 -5.23 7.63
N ILE A 166 -9.67 -5.39 8.85
CA ILE A 166 -10.41 -5.95 9.97
C ILE A 166 -11.64 -5.09 10.32
N LYS A 167 -12.71 -5.74 10.68
CA LYS A 167 -13.95 -5.10 11.18
C LYS A 167 -14.09 -5.19 12.68
N GLU A 168 -13.43 -6.17 13.28
CA GLU A 168 -13.44 -6.44 14.72
C GLU A 168 -12.03 -6.80 15.18
N LEU A 169 -11.72 -6.47 16.43
CA LEU A 169 -10.45 -6.87 17.02
C LEU A 169 -10.53 -8.35 17.44
N PRO A 170 -9.50 -9.15 17.16
CA PRO A 170 -9.43 -10.50 17.66
C PRO A 170 -9.19 -10.47 19.19
N LYS A 171 -9.72 -11.46 19.91
CA LYS A 171 -9.45 -11.60 21.36
C LYS A 171 -7.99 -12.02 21.62
N THR A 172 -7.44 -12.81 20.72
CA THR A 172 -6.05 -13.29 20.77
C THR A 172 -5.49 -13.28 19.35
N LEU A 173 -4.21 -12.99 19.23
CA LEU A 173 -3.52 -12.96 17.95
C LEU A 173 -2.15 -13.64 18.09
N VAL A 174 -1.87 -14.58 17.20
CA VAL A 174 -0.54 -15.17 17.01
C VAL A 174 0.05 -14.64 15.71
N ILE A 175 1.27 -14.13 15.77
CA ILE A 175 1.98 -13.60 14.60
C ILE A 175 3.14 -14.52 14.27
N ILE A 176 3.13 -15.07 13.06
CA ILE A 176 4.22 -15.90 12.56
C ILE A 176 5.18 -15.02 11.76
N GLY A 177 6.37 -14.81 12.31
CA GLY A 177 7.42 -13.98 11.72
C GLY A 177 7.63 -12.67 12.48
N GLY A 178 8.88 -12.40 12.86
CA GLY A 178 9.33 -11.19 13.58
C GLY A 178 9.89 -10.09 12.68
N GLY A 179 9.52 -10.05 11.39
CA GLY A 179 9.89 -8.97 10.48
C GLY A 179 9.15 -7.67 10.79
N VAL A 180 9.54 -6.58 10.10
CA VAL A 180 9.00 -5.23 10.32
C VAL A 180 7.48 -5.20 10.33
N ILE A 181 6.83 -5.82 9.35
CA ILE A 181 5.37 -5.86 9.22
C ILE A 181 4.73 -6.54 10.43
N GLY A 182 5.24 -7.73 10.84
CA GLY A 182 4.74 -8.46 12.00
C GLY A 182 4.86 -7.66 13.28
N MET A 183 6.00 -6.98 13.48
CA MET A 183 6.22 -6.13 14.67
C MET A 183 5.34 -4.88 14.68
N GLU A 184 5.07 -4.28 13.53
CA GLU A 184 4.14 -3.14 13.43
C GLU A 184 2.71 -3.56 13.78
N PHE A 185 2.23 -4.69 13.28
CA PHE A 185 0.93 -5.21 13.66
C PHE A 185 0.89 -5.65 15.14
N ALA A 186 1.95 -6.29 15.65
CA ALA A 186 2.05 -6.61 17.08
C ALA A 186 1.88 -5.34 17.93
N SER A 187 2.54 -4.25 17.58
CA SER A 187 2.41 -2.97 18.28
C SER A 187 0.98 -2.41 18.20
N PHE A 188 0.39 -2.39 17.00
CA PHE A 188 -0.98 -1.88 16.83
C PHE A 188 -2.00 -2.68 17.66
N PHE A 189 -1.98 -3.99 17.50
CA PHE A 189 -2.94 -4.85 18.20
C PHE A 189 -2.73 -4.85 19.72
N ASN A 190 -1.48 -4.84 20.18
CA ASN A 190 -1.19 -4.73 21.62
C ASN A 190 -1.77 -3.45 22.23
N SER A 191 -1.60 -2.31 21.59
CA SER A 191 -2.16 -1.03 22.04
C SER A 191 -3.69 -1.03 22.09
N CYS A 192 -4.35 -1.75 21.17
CA CYS A 192 -5.80 -1.83 21.07
C CYS A 192 -6.40 -2.95 21.94
N LEU A 193 -5.72 -4.11 22.07
CA LEU A 193 -6.23 -5.29 22.80
C LEU A 193 -6.15 -5.13 24.32
N LEU A 194 -5.16 -4.41 24.85
CA LEU A 194 -5.01 -4.16 26.29
C LEU A 194 -6.20 -3.40 26.92
N TYR A 195 -7.17 -2.98 26.12
CA TYR A 195 -8.43 -2.41 26.62
C TYR A 195 -9.50 -3.46 26.95
N THR A 196 -9.30 -4.70 26.59
CA THR A 196 -10.32 -5.75 26.72
C THR A 196 -9.97 -6.84 27.72
N SER A 197 -8.82 -6.75 28.39
CA SER A 197 -8.42 -7.73 29.39
C SER A 197 -8.26 -7.08 30.76
N ASP A 198 -9.34 -7.04 31.52
CA ASP A 198 -9.26 -7.33 32.94
C ASP A 198 -8.91 -8.82 33.05
N ALA A 199 -7.64 -9.14 33.08
CA ALA A 199 -7.12 -10.45 33.42
C ALA A 199 -5.99 -10.30 34.42
#